data_78ba32d42a4b4e505b9d67ca83b51305
#
_entry.id   78ba32d42a4b4e505b9d67ca83b51305
#
_cell.length_a   1.000
_cell.length_b   1.000
_cell.length_c   1.000
_cell.angle_alpha   90.00
_cell.angle_beta   90.00
_cell.angle_gamma   90.00
#
_symmetry.space_group_name_H-M   'P 1'
#
loop_
_entity.id
_entity.type
_entity.pdbx_description
1 polymer ?
#
loop_
_entity_poly.entity_id
_entity_poly.type
_entity_poly.pdbx_seq_one_letter_code
_entity_poly.pdbx_strand_id
1 'polypeptide(L)'
;PVFYYMQIFAAAASATITGLIYLKLSKTHISDCLSVKSVKPAMLIALVLMGMGVSMVSNVAADLVSSNFSLIGIEYSLNMNMSSRSVFENILYVVAIAVTPAFAEEFAFRGILMGSLRKYGNSFAIIVSAVMFGAMHGNIIQIPFAFILGLIFAYIDCKANSIIPSIIIHFINNFYSVI
;
A
#
# COMPACT_ATOMS: atom_id res chain seq x y z
N PRO A 1 7.53 -4.07 -21.61
CA PRO A 1 6.96 -4.79 -20.43
C PRO A 1 8.02 -5.04 -19.36
N VAL A 2 9.18 -5.67 -19.67
CA VAL A 2 10.23 -6.06 -18.70
C VAL A 2 10.69 -4.88 -17.84
N PHE A 3 10.98 -3.73 -18.43
CA PHE A 3 11.43 -2.53 -17.73
C PHE A 3 10.43 -2.06 -16.65
N TYR A 4 9.13 -2.14 -16.94
CA TYR A 4 8.08 -1.76 -16.01
C TYR A 4 8.02 -2.70 -14.79
N TYR A 5 8.12 -4.01 -15.00
CA TYR A 5 8.20 -4.97 -13.88
C TYR A 5 9.45 -4.73 -13.02
N MET A 6 10.59 -4.46 -13.67
CA MET A 6 11.82 -4.12 -12.94
C MET A 6 11.66 -2.88 -12.06
N GLN A 7 10.94 -1.85 -12.51
CA GLN A 7 10.68 -0.65 -11.72
C GLN A 7 9.83 -0.97 -10.48
N ILE A 8 8.77 -1.78 -10.60
CA ILE A 8 7.91 -2.16 -9.48
C ILE A 8 8.69 -2.98 -8.46
N PHE A 9 9.41 -4.01 -8.91
CA PHE A 9 10.23 -4.80 -8.01
C PHE A 9 11.35 -3.97 -7.35
N ALA A 10 11.95 -3.03 -8.07
CA ALA A 10 12.95 -2.13 -7.52
C ALA A 10 12.35 -1.19 -6.46
N ALA A 11 11.15 -0.66 -6.69
CA ALA A 11 10.44 0.18 -5.72
C ALA A 11 10.12 -0.60 -4.44
N ALA A 12 9.53 -1.80 -4.58
CA ALA A 12 9.24 -2.69 -3.45
C ALA A 12 10.51 -3.09 -2.69
N ALA A 13 11.58 -3.45 -3.41
CA ALA A 13 12.87 -3.77 -2.83
C ALA A 13 13.48 -2.58 -2.10
N SER A 14 13.41 -1.37 -2.66
CA SER A 14 13.96 -0.16 -2.05
C SER A 14 13.29 0.16 -0.72
N ALA A 15 11.96 0.08 -0.65
CA ALA A 15 11.21 0.28 0.58
C ALA A 15 11.59 -0.75 1.67
N THR A 16 11.66 -2.02 1.27
CA THR A 16 12.04 -3.12 2.18
C THR A 16 13.48 -2.98 2.66
N ILE A 17 14.44 -2.73 1.76
CA ILE A 17 15.86 -2.59 2.08
C ILE A 17 16.07 -1.39 3.00
N THR A 18 15.45 -0.25 2.71
CA THR A 18 15.52 0.95 3.56
C THR A 18 15.02 0.65 4.97
N GLY A 19 13.90 -0.05 5.10
CA GLY A 19 13.38 -0.50 6.39
C GLY A 19 14.36 -1.40 7.16
N LEU A 20 14.96 -2.37 6.48
CA LEU A 20 15.95 -3.27 7.08
C LEU A 20 17.24 -2.54 7.50
N ILE A 21 17.71 -1.59 6.69
CA ILE A 21 18.85 -0.72 7.03
C ILE A 21 18.51 0.10 8.28
N TYR A 22 17.32 0.69 8.34
CA TYR A 22 16.86 1.44 9.52
C TYR A 22 16.88 0.56 10.78
N LEU A 23 16.33 -0.65 10.74
CA LEU A 23 16.34 -1.57 11.88
C LEU A 23 17.76 -1.88 12.35
N LYS A 24 18.67 -2.12 11.41
CA LYS A 24 20.09 -2.38 11.72
C LYS A 24 20.77 -1.18 12.37
N LEU A 25 20.60 0.02 11.82
CA LEU A 25 21.23 1.25 12.34
C LEU A 25 20.63 1.68 13.68
N SER A 26 19.33 1.55 13.87
CA SER A 26 18.64 1.89 15.12
C SER A 26 18.78 0.83 16.21
N LYS A 27 19.37 -0.34 15.87
CA LYS A 27 19.44 -1.52 16.76
C LYS A 27 18.08 -1.97 17.27
N THR A 28 17.03 -1.76 16.49
CA THR A 28 15.65 -2.14 16.82
C THR A 28 15.40 -3.55 16.31
N HIS A 29 14.83 -4.42 17.15
CA HIS A 29 14.45 -5.75 16.70
C HIS A 29 13.16 -5.69 15.87
N ILE A 30 13.08 -6.49 14.82
CA ILE A 30 11.90 -6.55 13.96
C ILE A 30 10.64 -6.92 14.73
N SER A 31 10.76 -7.77 15.75
CA SER A 31 9.67 -8.15 16.65
C SER A 31 9.05 -6.99 17.43
N ASP A 32 9.80 -5.90 17.62
CA ASP A 32 9.34 -4.73 18.37
C ASP A 32 8.46 -3.81 17.50
N CYS A 33 8.60 -3.93 16.19
CA CYS A 33 7.90 -3.11 15.21
C CYS A 33 6.79 -3.88 14.49
N LEU A 34 7.13 -5.10 14.01
CA LEU A 34 6.27 -5.90 13.17
C LEU A 34 5.36 -6.81 14.01
N SER A 35 4.06 -6.64 13.86
CA SER A 35 3.07 -7.53 14.46
C SER A 35 2.31 -8.31 13.37
N VAL A 36 2.38 -9.64 13.44
CA VAL A 36 1.72 -10.59 12.51
C VAL A 36 0.79 -11.52 13.30
N LYS A 37 0.09 -10.99 14.28
CA LYS A 37 -0.84 -11.78 15.12
C LYS A 37 -2.03 -12.23 14.31
N SER A 38 -2.53 -13.43 14.63
CA SER A 38 -3.79 -13.91 14.06
C SER A 38 -4.95 -13.02 14.50
N VAL A 39 -5.85 -12.73 13.57
CA VAL A 39 -7.05 -11.92 13.80
C VAL A 39 -8.25 -12.86 13.76
N LYS A 40 -9.19 -12.69 14.68
CA LYS A 40 -10.43 -13.49 14.68
C LYS A 40 -11.13 -13.34 13.32
N PRO A 41 -11.61 -14.43 12.69
CA PRO A 41 -12.18 -14.38 11.33
C PRO A 41 -13.28 -13.33 11.15
N ALA A 42 -14.22 -13.23 12.07
CA ALA A 42 -15.29 -12.22 11.99
C ALA A 42 -14.75 -10.77 12.03
N MET A 43 -13.75 -10.49 12.86
CA MET A 43 -13.08 -9.20 12.92
C MET A 43 -12.31 -8.93 11.62
N LEU A 44 -11.59 -9.92 11.10
CA LEU A 44 -10.84 -9.80 9.85
C LEU A 44 -11.77 -9.46 8.68
N ILE A 45 -12.89 -10.18 8.54
CA ILE A 45 -13.90 -9.92 7.52
C ILE A 45 -14.44 -8.49 7.64
N ALA A 46 -14.83 -8.07 8.85
CA ALA A 46 -15.35 -6.71 9.08
C ALA A 46 -14.34 -5.63 8.71
N LEU A 47 -13.07 -5.79 9.09
CA LEU A 47 -12.00 -4.85 8.78
C LEU A 47 -11.69 -4.81 7.27
N VAL A 48 -11.70 -5.97 6.60
CA VAL A 48 -11.50 -6.05 5.14
C VAL A 48 -12.65 -5.36 4.41
N LEU A 49 -13.91 -5.62 4.78
CA LEU A 49 -15.07 -4.97 4.17
C LEU A 49 -15.05 -3.44 4.40
N MET A 50 -14.68 -2.99 5.59
CA MET A 50 -14.51 -1.56 5.88
C MET A 50 -13.41 -0.95 4.99
N GLY A 51 -12.25 -1.60 4.91
CA GLY A 51 -11.14 -1.13 4.08
C GLY A 51 -11.49 -1.07 2.60
N MET A 52 -12.20 -2.08 2.08
CA MET A 52 -12.69 -2.10 0.71
C MET A 52 -13.69 -0.98 0.45
N GLY A 53 -14.62 -0.72 1.37
CA GLY A 53 -15.58 0.39 1.25
C GLY A 53 -14.87 1.74 1.15
N VAL A 54 -13.86 1.99 1.99
CA VAL A 54 -13.06 3.23 1.92
C VAL A 54 -12.24 3.28 0.63
N SER A 55 -11.68 2.15 0.18
CA SER A 55 -10.97 2.07 -1.10
C SER A 55 -11.85 2.51 -2.28
N MET A 56 -13.10 2.03 -2.32
CA MET A 56 -14.05 2.45 -3.37
C MET A 56 -14.32 3.95 -3.34
N VAL A 57 -14.54 4.53 -2.16
CA VAL A 57 -14.75 5.99 -2.00
C VAL A 57 -13.49 6.75 -2.41
N SER A 58 -12.30 6.24 -2.06
CA SER A 58 -11.02 6.86 -2.43
C SER A 58 -10.78 6.83 -3.94
N ASN A 59 -11.21 5.78 -4.66
CA ASN A 59 -11.16 5.73 -6.12
C ASN A 59 -12.02 6.84 -6.74
N VAL A 60 -13.26 7.04 -6.26
CA VAL A 60 -14.11 8.14 -6.73
C VAL A 60 -13.44 9.51 -6.50
N ALA A 61 -12.80 9.70 -5.34
CA ALA A 61 -12.05 10.92 -5.07
C ALA A 61 -10.85 11.09 -6.00
N ALA A 62 -10.13 10.02 -6.32
CA ALA A 62 -9.02 10.03 -7.28
C ALA A 62 -9.50 10.41 -8.69
N ASP A 63 -10.63 9.88 -9.14
CA ASP A 63 -11.23 10.18 -10.43
C ASP A 63 -11.64 11.66 -10.52
N LEU A 64 -12.23 12.22 -9.45
CA LEU A 64 -12.56 13.64 -9.36
C LEU A 64 -11.30 14.52 -9.44
N VAL A 65 -10.24 14.16 -8.74
CA VAL A 65 -8.94 14.88 -8.79
C VAL A 65 -8.37 14.79 -10.21
N SER A 66 -8.32 13.60 -10.80
CA SER A 66 -7.83 13.38 -12.16
C SER A 66 -8.59 14.21 -13.20
N SER A 67 -9.93 14.22 -13.09
CA SER A 67 -10.79 15.01 -14.00
C SER A 67 -10.52 16.51 -13.90
N ASN A 68 -10.25 17.03 -12.69
CA ASN A 68 -9.91 18.45 -12.53
C ASN A 68 -8.52 18.76 -13.07
N PHE A 69 -7.54 17.86 -12.92
CA PHE A 69 -6.21 18.04 -13.50
C PHE A 69 -6.22 17.99 -15.03
N SER A 70 -7.07 17.17 -15.63
CA SER A 70 -7.21 17.11 -17.09
C SER A 70 -7.71 18.43 -17.70
N LEU A 71 -8.53 19.21 -16.95
CA LEU A 71 -8.99 20.53 -17.39
C LEU A 71 -7.83 21.55 -17.57
N ILE A 72 -6.72 21.33 -16.89
CA ILE A 72 -5.51 22.18 -16.99
C ILE A 72 -4.39 21.49 -17.78
N GLY A 73 -4.73 20.43 -18.56
CA GLY A 73 -3.79 19.74 -19.44
C GLY A 73 -2.85 18.75 -18.75
N ILE A 74 -3.09 18.41 -17.50
CA ILE A 74 -2.33 17.38 -16.80
C ILE A 74 -3.10 16.06 -16.92
N GLU A 75 -2.64 15.21 -17.83
CA GLU A 75 -3.23 13.87 -18.02
C GLU A 75 -2.35 12.81 -17.36
N TYR A 76 -2.99 11.92 -16.63
CA TYR A 76 -2.37 10.71 -16.12
C TYR A 76 -3.12 9.50 -16.66
N SER A 77 -2.50 8.78 -17.57
CA SER A 77 -3.03 7.52 -18.06
C SER A 77 -2.04 6.39 -17.78
N LEU A 78 -2.46 5.44 -16.96
CA LEU A 78 -1.82 4.14 -16.91
C LEU A 78 -2.33 3.34 -18.13
N ASN A 79 -1.75 3.58 -19.32
CA ASN A 79 -2.07 2.82 -20.51
C ASN A 79 -1.51 1.40 -20.37
N MET A 80 -2.25 0.54 -19.69
CA MET A 80 -1.90 -0.87 -19.55
C MET A 80 -2.81 -1.72 -20.42
N ASN A 81 -2.44 -1.85 -21.70
CA ASN A 81 -3.10 -2.75 -22.63
C ASN A 81 -2.91 -4.21 -22.20
N MET A 82 -3.95 -4.79 -21.61
CA MET A 82 -3.99 -6.22 -21.23
C MET A 82 -4.29 -7.16 -22.39
N SER A 83 -4.78 -6.63 -23.54
CA SER A 83 -5.42 -7.40 -24.61
C SER A 83 -4.52 -8.31 -25.43
N SER A 84 -3.21 -8.36 -25.18
CA SER A 84 -2.27 -9.19 -25.97
C SER A 84 -1.27 -10.00 -25.14
N ARG A 85 -1.52 -10.19 -23.84
CA ARG A 85 -0.58 -10.87 -22.96
C ARG A 85 -0.85 -12.38 -22.90
N SER A 86 0.21 -13.16 -22.84
CA SER A 86 0.13 -14.58 -22.52
C SER A 86 -0.36 -14.80 -21.08
N VAL A 87 -0.84 -15.98 -20.77
CA VAL A 87 -1.26 -16.36 -19.38
C VAL A 87 -0.11 -16.13 -18.40
N PHE A 88 1.12 -16.48 -18.78
CA PHE A 88 2.30 -16.30 -17.94
C PHE A 88 2.58 -14.80 -17.67
N GLU A 89 2.48 -13.95 -18.68
CA GLU A 89 2.64 -12.51 -18.53
C GLU A 89 1.55 -11.89 -17.62
N ASN A 90 0.31 -12.38 -17.71
CA ASN A 90 -0.76 -11.96 -16.82
C ASN A 90 -0.49 -12.36 -15.36
N ILE A 91 0.01 -13.57 -15.12
CA ILE A 91 0.41 -14.01 -13.77
C ILE A 91 1.53 -13.12 -13.24
N LEU A 92 2.59 -12.87 -14.03
CA LEU A 92 3.68 -11.97 -13.63
C LEU A 92 3.18 -10.56 -13.33
N TYR A 93 2.22 -10.08 -14.10
CA TYR A 93 1.62 -8.77 -13.92
C TYR A 93 0.86 -8.68 -12.59
N VAL A 94 0.02 -9.67 -12.27
CA VAL A 94 -0.68 -9.73 -10.98
C VAL A 94 0.33 -9.81 -9.82
N VAL A 95 1.37 -10.63 -9.95
CA VAL A 95 2.42 -10.73 -8.92
C VAL A 95 3.12 -9.38 -8.72
N ALA A 96 3.48 -8.69 -9.80
CA ALA A 96 4.17 -7.41 -9.73
C ALA A 96 3.29 -6.29 -9.15
N ILE A 97 2.04 -6.17 -9.60
CA ILE A 97 1.16 -5.04 -9.26
C ILE A 97 0.39 -5.26 -7.95
N ALA A 98 -0.05 -6.49 -7.68
CA ALA A 98 -0.92 -6.75 -6.54
C ALA A 98 -0.20 -7.44 -5.38
N VAL A 99 0.53 -8.54 -5.65
CA VAL A 99 1.15 -9.33 -4.59
C VAL A 99 2.36 -8.61 -3.99
N THR A 100 3.31 -8.23 -4.83
CA THR A 100 4.59 -7.66 -4.35
C THR A 100 4.41 -6.37 -3.55
N PRO A 101 3.64 -5.35 -4.00
CA PRO A 101 3.40 -4.15 -3.21
C PRO A 101 2.66 -4.44 -1.91
N ALA A 102 1.62 -5.28 -1.93
CA ALA A 102 0.84 -5.60 -0.73
C ALA A 102 1.71 -6.17 0.39
N PHE A 103 2.71 -6.99 0.09
CA PHE A 103 3.62 -7.52 1.10
C PHE A 103 4.76 -6.54 1.44
N ALA A 104 5.47 -6.02 0.44
CA ALA A 104 6.67 -5.22 0.64
C ALA A 104 6.35 -3.86 1.26
N GLU A 105 5.30 -3.19 0.80
CA GLU A 105 4.93 -1.88 1.29
C GLU A 105 4.27 -1.95 2.67
N GLU A 106 3.37 -2.92 2.92
CA GLU A 106 2.82 -3.09 4.26
C GLU A 106 3.91 -3.49 5.28
N PHE A 107 4.85 -4.32 4.89
CA PHE A 107 6.00 -4.64 5.73
C PHE A 107 6.82 -3.37 6.05
N ALA A 108 7.15 -2.56 5.06
CA ALA A 108 7.96 -1.36 5.25
C ALA A 108 7.21 -0.26 6.02
N PHE A 109 5.97 0.06 5.62
CA PHE A 109 5.24 1.20 6.17
C PHE A 109 4.48 0.86 7.45
N ARG A 110 3.79 -0.28 7.54
CA ARG A 110 2.99 -0.66 8.72
C ARG A 110 3.81 -1.48 9.70
N GLY A 111 4.64 -2.37 9.19
CA GLY A 111 5.55 -3.15 10.03
C GLY A 111 6.64 -2.24 10.63
N ILE A 112 7.57 -1.77 9.82
CA ILE A 112 8.77 -1.12 10.31
C ILE A 112 8.52 0.34 10.69
N LEU A 113 8.07 1.18 9.76
CA LEU A 113 7.95 2.62 9.99
C LEU A 113 6.92 2.91 11.08
N MET A 114 5.67 2.52 10.88
CA MET A 114 4.61 2.76 11.85
C MET A 114 4.91 2.08 13.19
N GLY A 115 5.36 0.83 13.17
CA GLY A 115 5.74 0.09 14.37
C GLY A 115 6.78 0.83 15.21
N SER A 116 7.83 1.34 14.59
CA SER A 116 8.87 2.13 15.26
C SER A 116 8.37 3.46 15.82
N LEU A 117 7.35 4.06 15.20
CA LEU A 117 6.78 5.34 15.60
C LEU A 117 5.72 5.22 16.69
N ARG A 118 5.17 4.03 16.94
CA ARG A 118 4.12 3.81 17.95
C ARG A 118 4.53 4.25 19.38
N LYS A 119 5.81 4.24 19.69
CA LYS A 119 6.34 4.77 20.95
C LYS A 119 6.04 6.26 21.17
N TYR A 120 5.77 7.01 20.11
CA TYR A 120 5.37 8.42 20.15
C TYR A 120 3.86 8.62 20.11
N GLY A 121 3.08 7.55 20.11
CA GLY A 121 1.62 7.53 20.06
C GLY A 121 1.07 7.00 18.73
N ASN A 122 -0.06 6.27 18.83
CA ASN A 122 -0.66 5.61 17.65
C ASN A 122 -1.12 6.62 16.58
N SER A 123 -1.73 7.75 16.98
CA SER A 123 -2.20 8.77 16.02
C SER A 123 -1.03 9.36 15.23
N PHE A 124 0.08 9.67 15.89
CA PHE A 124 1.28 10.14 15.22
C PHE A 124 1.83 9.11 14.24
N ALA A 125 1.95 7.86 14.68
CA ALA A 125 2.46 6.77 13.85
C ALA A 125 1.58 6.53 12.60
N ILE A 126 0.25 6.56 12.76
CA ILE A 126 -0.72 6.41 11.67
C ILE A 126 -0.54 7.53 10.64
N ILE A 127 -0.55 8.79 11.09
CA ILE A 127 -0.47 9.96 10.19
C ILE A 127 0.85 9.97 9.44
N VAL A 128 1.98 9.82 10.14
CA VAL A 128 3.31 9.86 9.50
C VAL A 128 3.48 8.71 8.52
N SER A 129 3.07 7.49 8.90
CA SER A 129 3.12 6.34 8.00
C SER A 129 2.27 6.55 6.75
N ALA A 130 1.08 7.13 6.88
CA ALA A 130 0.20 7.42 5.76
C ALA A 130 0.75 8.52 4.84
N VAL A 131 1.33 9.59 5.40
CA VAL A 131 1.98 10.67 4.61
C VAL A 131 3.14 10.10 3.80
N MET A 132 4.00 9.30 4.42
CA MET A 132 5.15 8.70 3.74
C MET A 132 4.71 7.69 2.68
N PHE A 133 3.66 6.92 2.95
CA PHE A 133 3.07 5.99 1.99
C PHE A 133 2.49 6.72 0.77
N GLY A 134 1.75 7.79 0.98
CA GLY A 134 1.25 8.63 -0.12
C GLY A 134 2.39 9.24 -0.93
N ALA A 135 3.36 9.86 -0.25
CA ALA A 135 4.49 10.53 -0.89
C ALA A 135 5.37 9.58 -1.74
N MET A 136 5.50 8.31 -1.34
CA MET A 136 6.27 7.31 -2.09
C MET A 136 5.76 7.12 -3.52
N HIS A 137 4.48 7.33 -3.78
CA HIS A 137 3.90 7.14 -5.12
C HIS A 137 4.41 8.16 -6.16
N GLY A 138 4.95 9.31 -5.72
CA GLY A 138 5.61 10.29 -6.60
C GLY A 138 4.72 10.93 -7.67
N ASN A 139 3.41 10.66 -7.65
CA ASN A 139 2.44 11.15 -8.62
C ASN A 139 1.35 11.97 -7.91
N ILE A 140 1.18 13.21 -8.33
CA ILE A 140 0.27 14.17 -7.69
C ILE A 140 -1.20 13.69 -7.64
N ILE A 141 -1.62 12.86 -8.59
CA ILE A 141 -2.97 12.29 -8.65
C ILE A 141 -3.09 11.11 -7.68
N GLN A 142 -2.04 10.31 -7.56
CA GLN A 142 -2.03 9.13 -6.68
C GLN A 142 -1.78 9.48 -5.22
N ILE A 143 -1.03 10.54 -4.92
CA ILE A 143 -0.65 10.90 -3.54
C ILE A 143 -1.86 11.04 -2.62
N PRO A 144 -2.92 11.82 -2.93
CA PRO A 144 -4.09 11.94 -2.06
C PRO A 144 -4.82 10.62 -1.82
N PHE A 145 -4.98 9.83 -2.87
CA PHE A 145 -5.61 8.51 -2.82
C PHE A 145 -4.80 7.56 -1.92
N ALA A 146 -3.51 7.43 -2.19
CA ALA A 146 -2.63 6.57 -1.41
C ALA A 146 -2.50 7.03 0.05
N PHE A 147 -2.54 8.34 0.32
CA PHE A 147 -2.58 8.87 1.68
C PHE A 147 -3.83 8.43 2.43
N ILE A 148 -5.04 8.54 1.81
CA ILE A 148 -6.29 8.11 2.42
C ILE A 148 -6.27 6.60 2.71
N LEU A 149 -5.86 5.79 1.74
CA LEU A 149 -5.69 4.35 1.95
C LEU A 149 -4.66 4.06 3.04
N GLY A 150 -3.57 4.82 3.04
CA GLY A 150 -2.52 4.75 4.06
C GLY A 150 -3.04 4.95 5.47
N LEU A 151 -3.92 5.93 5.68
CA LEU A 151 -4.57 6.17 6.97
C LEU A 151 -5.44 4.99 7.41
N ILE A 152 -6.25 4.46 6.49
CA ILE A 152 -7.15 3.35 6.78
C ILE A 152 -6.38 2.07 7.09
N PHE A 153 -5.39 1.71 6.29
CA PHE A 153 -4.56 0.53 6.53
C PHE A 153 -3.85 0.62 7.89
N ALA A 154 -3.23 1.77 8.19
CA ALA A 154 -2.56 2.00 9.45
C ALA A 154 -3.54 1.94 10.64
N TYR A 155 -4.74 2.51 10.51
CA TYR A 155 -5.78 2.45 11.54
C TYR A 155 -6.25 1.02 11.79
N ILE A 156 -6.54 0.27 10.72
CA ILE A 156 -6.97 -1.13 10.76
C ILE A 156 -5.91 -1.98 11.48
N ASP A 157 -4.64 -1.83 11.13
CA ASP A 157 -3.55 -2.59 11.73
C ASP A 157 -3.32 -2.24 13.20
N CYS A 158 -3.52 -0.96 13.57
CA CYS A 158 -3.53 -0.58 14.98
C CYS A 158 -4.66 -1.26 15.76
N LYS A 159 -5.85 -1.36 15.18
CA LYS A 159 -7.02 -2.02 15.81
C LYS A 159 -6.86 -3.53 15.88
N ALA A 160 -6.35 -4.14 14.83
CA ALA A 160 -6.10 -5.59 14.76
C ALA A 160 -4.83 -6.01 15.54
N ASN A 161 -3.94 -5.06 15.81
CA ASN A 161 -2.56 -5.32 16.26
C ASN A 161 -1.88 -6.38 15.36
N SER A 162 -2.04 -6.20 14.05
CA SER A 162 -1.52 -7.12 13.01
C SER A 162 -1.53 -6.41 11.65
N ILE A 163 -0.52 -6.64 10.81
CA ILE A 163 -0.47 -6.15 9.43
C ILE A 163 -1.22 -7.05 8.43
N ILE A 164 -1.78 -8.18 8.89
CA ILE A 164 -2.48 -9.12 8.00
C ILE A 164 -3.69 -8.48 7.32
N PRO A 165 -4.55 -7.71 8.02
CA PRO A 165 -5.70 -7.08 7.38
C PRO A 165 -5.31 -6.10 6.27
N SER A 166 -4.32 -5.24 6.50
CA SER A 166 -3.87 -4.27 5.48
C SER A 166 -3.26 -4.97 4.27
N ILE A 167 -2.46 -6.03 4.45
CA ILE A 167 -1.95 -6.83 3.34
C ILE A 167 -3.10 -7.38 2.47
N ILE A 168 -4.15 -7.92 3.09
CA ILE A 168 -5.29 -8.48 2.36
C ILE A 168 -6.04 -7.38 1.60
N ILE A 169 -6.33 -6.25 2.26
CA ILE A 169 -7.06 -5.13 1.63
C ILE A 169 -6.22 -4.55 0.50
N HIS A 170 -4.94 -4.34 0.72
CA HIS A 170 -4.01 -3.79 -0.26
C HIS A 170 -3.91 -4.71 -1.49
N PHE A 171 -3.75 -6.02 -1.26
CA PHE A 171 -3.77 -7.00 -2.35
C PHE A 171 -5.08 -6.94 -3.15
N ILE A 172 -6.23 -6.95 -2.50
CA ILE A 172 -7.54 -6.91 -3.18
C ILE A 172 -7.70 -5.61 -3.96
N ASN A 173 -7.34 -4.45 -3.36
CA ASN A 173 -7.40 -3.15 -4.02
C ASN A 173 -6.55 -3.13 -5.30
N ASN A 174 -5.31 -3.57 -5.23
CA ASN A 174 -4.41 -3.60 -6.37
C ASN A 174 -4.83 -4.66 -7.40
N PHE A 175 -5.32 -5.81 -6.95
CA PHE A 175 -5.84 -6.85 -7.84
C PHE A 175 -7.06 -6.36 -8.62
N TYR A 176 -7.97 -5.62 -7.97
CA TYR A 176 -9.13 -5.02 -8.64
C TYR A 176 -8.74 -4.01 -9.72
N SER A 177 -7.60 -3.31 -9.56
CA SER A 177 -7.10 -2.37 -10.59
C SER A 177 -6.48 -3.08 -11.82
N VAL A 178 -6.29 -4.40 -11.74
CA VAL A 178 -5.61 -5.22 -12.77
C VAL A 178 -6.59 -6.00 -13.64
N ILE A 179 -7.82 -6.25 -13.14
CA ILE A 179 -8.87 -6.99 -13.83
C ILE A 179 -9.88 -6.05 -14.50
#